data_ce516df0e54ec3d18452e0f049d77a1e
#
_entry.id   ce516df0e54ec3d18452e0f049d77a1e
#
_cell.length_a   1.000
_cell.length_b   1.000
_cell.length_c   1.000
_cell.angle_alpha   90.00
_cell.angle_beta   90.00
_cell.angle_gamma   90.00
#
_symmetry.space_group_name_H-M   'P 1'
#
loop_
_entity.id
_entity.type
_entity.pdbx_description
1 polymer ?
#
loop_
_entity_poly.entity_id
_entity_poly.type
_entity_poly.pdbx_seq_one_letter_code
_entity_poly.pdbx_strand_id
1 'polypeptide(L)'
;MTVPVTLEEGDYVGAGKTLKFKVCGATGTNGDCAINDGEYVLLARGSAQDVLSGLKVGDEVSAYVKVTIGDTEVFPTQLACGNPWILKAGEVLDSEGDRGDASARHPRTGIGYSTDNTKLVMMVIDGRSAISAGVHTQELAGMLYYAGADEAVNVDGGGSSTMYTESLGVLNKTSDGHERAVASGLFVVANVPDDKTVAGVRFVDWAMNFPKYGIYTPKFYGYNKYGVLVDTDLQGVKLSCDKALGEIVNDGSTFYGTGEGMGALKATYNGIEAVLPVNVVASDDVAFRLKNIVIDNKREYPMEVQAIVNEKTMPINPVALTWSSENDGVATIGAADGVLRGVANGTTTITGKVGSFVGTANVSVEIPEAEVMPVAEYKDGEWKNSQFGGTDLVVSALENGVKINYTGNGTGRGAYIQLEKGCRVWSLPEKLRVRINPGNATVKKVSSTLTDAYGKVYSAWAFTTDELPKNTVSTLELSLSDNLDLTDIGVYPLTVNTLRLDMGASAKGQAFEILVPGFEAVYSAGGGSVAGIEAAQGVRVYPNPVKAGEAVTVEADGEANVKIFTLGGAVAAQAEINGTAAVSTEGLQAGMYLVRVTTTNGVSTAKLIVK
;
A
#
# COMPACT_ATOMS: atom_id res chain seq x y z
N MET A 1 4.09 -39.15 23.78
CA MET A 1 4.52 -40.34 23.04
C MET A 1 3.83 -40.37 21.71
N THR A 2 4.53 -40.64 20.64
CA THR A 2 4.02 -40.74 19.26
C THR A 2 4.30 -42.13 18.72
N VAL A 3 3.36 -42.72 17.97
CA VAL A 3 3.50 -44.01 17.30
C VAL A 3 3.04 -43.86 15.86
N PRO A 4 3.94 -43.90 14.87
CA PRO A 4 3.57 -43.88 13.46
C PRO A 4 2.83 -45.16 13.08
N VAL A 5 1.73 -45.05 12.34
CA VAL A 5 0.87 -46.16 11.92
C VAL A 5 0.38 -45.95 10.49
N THR A 6 0.13 -47.07 9.78
CA THR A 6 -0.59 -47.09 8.51
C THR A 6 -2.00 -47.58 8.71
N LEU A 7 -2.97 -47.05 7.92
CA LEU A 7 -4.35 -47.51 7.96
C LEU A 7 -4.47 -48.77 7.11
N GLU A 8 -4.90 -49.89 7.74
CA GLU A 8 -5.08 -51.19 7.08
C GLU A 8 -6.57 -51.43 6.74
N GLU A 9 -7.49 -50.95 7.62
CA GLU A 9 -8.93 -51.15 7.42
C GLU A 9 -9.70 -49.92 7.88
N GLY A 10 -10.60 -49.40 7.07
CA GLY A 10 -11.40 -48.20 7.25
C GLY A 10 -11.13 -47.19 6.14
N ASP A 11 -12.01 -46.20 6.00
CA ASP A 11 -11.92 -45.22 4.90
C ASP A 11 -11.27 -43.91 5.37
N TYR A 12 -11.65 -43.43 6.57
CA TYR A 12 -11.19 -42.17 7.16
C TYR A 12 -11.46 -42.15 8.67
N VAL A 13 -10.75 -41.27 9.36
CA VAL A 13 -10.99 -41.00 10.79
C VAL A 13 -12.30 -40.19 10.95
N GLY A 14 -13.34 -40.82 11.54
CA GLY A 14 -14.65 -40.18 11.69
C GLY A 14 -15.49 -40.81 12.80
N ALA A 15 -16.51 -40.10 13.26
CA ALA A 15 -17.42 -40.55 14.33
C ALA A 15 -18.13 -41.88 13.96
N GLY A 16 -18.18 -42.79 14.90
CA GLY A 16 -18.76 -44.14 14.70
C GLY A 16 -17.94 -45.08 13.84
N LYS A 17 -16.73 -44.71 13.46
CA LYS A 17 -15.84 -45.54 12.64
C LYS A 17 -14.89 -46.31 13.53
N THR A 18 -14.77 -47.60 13.21
CA THR A 18 -13.67 -48.47 13.71
C THR A 18 -12.57 -48.51 12.66
N LEU A 19 -11.38 -48.18 13.04
CA LEU A 19 -10.21 -48.14 12.20
C LEU A 19 -9.20 -49.19 12.68
N LYS A 20 -8.57 -49.91 11.78
CA LYS A 20 -7.45 -50.78 12.10
C LYS A 20 -6.17 -50.20 11.52
N PHE A 21 -5.20 -50.05 12.36
CA PHE A 21 -3.90 -49.52 12.04
C PHE A 21 -2.83 -50.57 12.28
N LYS A 22 -1.73 -50.47 11.54
CA LYS A 22 -0.51 -51.24 11.76
C LYS A 22 0.62 -50.29 12.12
N VAL A 23 1.36 -50.59 13.16
CA VAL A 23 2.51 -49.80 13.58
C VAL A 23 3.61 -49.92 12.51
N CYS A 24 3.97 -48.79 11.88
CA CYS A 24 4.95 -48.74 10.80
C CYS A 24 6.29 -48.12 11.21
N GLY A 25 6.39 -47.49 12.36
CA GLY A 25 7.61 -46.85 12.83
C GLY A 25 7.84 -46.99 14.34
N ALA A 26 9.03 -46.62 14.79
CA ALA A 26 9.40 -46.68 16.21
C ALA A 26 8.62 -45.61 17.02
N THR A 27 8.29 -45.98 18.26
CA THR A 27 7.67 -45.04 19.22
C THR A 27 8.61 -43.89 19.56
N GLY A 28 8.11 -42.66 19.44
CA GLY A 28 8.80 -41.44 19.83
C GLY A 28 8.36 -40.93 21.19
N THR A 29 9.26 -40.29 21.93
CA THR A 29 8.95 -39.69 23.25
C THR A 29 8.72 -38.18 23.21
N ASN A 30 9.13 -37.51 22.14
CA ASN A 30 9.16 -36.03 22.07
C ASN A 30 7.84 -35.35 21.67
N GLY A 31 6.80 -36.14 21.35
CA GLY A 31 5.51 -35.55 20.93
C GLY A 31 5.53 -34.91 19.53
N ASP A 32 6.63 -35.04 18.81
CA ASP A 32 6.86 -34.54 17.47
C ASP A 32 7.42 -35.67 16.59
N CYS A 33 6.80 -35.89 15.43
CA CYS A 33 7.29 -36.83 14.43
C CYS A 33 6.81 -36.42 13.03
N ALA A 34 7.59 -36.75 12.01
CA ALA A 34 7.17 -36.61 10.63
C ALA A 34 5.99 -37.58 10.35
N ILE A 35 5.02 -37.13 9.57
CA ILE A 35 3.91 -37.93 9.06
C ILE A 35 4.10 -37.97 7.55
N ASN A 36 4.45 -39.13 7.02
CA ASN A 36 4.61 -39.30 5.58
C ASN A 36 3.26 -39.50 4.90
N ASP A 37 3.24 -39.41 3.58
CA ASP A 37 2.02 -39.62 2.81
C ASP A 37 1.46 -41.05 3.05
N GLY A 38 0.16 -41.11 3.37
CA GLY A 38 -0.51 -42.39 3.74
C GLY A 38 -0.26 -42.88 5.17
N GLU A 39 0.51 -42.16 5.99
CA GLU A 39 0.74 -42.45 7.40
C GLU A 39 -0.17 -41.65 8.32
N TYR A 40 -0.37 -42.17 9.53
CA TYR A 40 -1.04 -41.54 10.65
C TYR A 40 -0.14 -41.61 11.88
N VAL A 41 -0.45 -40.83 12.90
CA VAL A 41 0.27 -40.89 14.17
C VAL A 41 -0.73 -40.98 15.34
N LEU A 42 -0.56 -42.01 16.16
CA LEU A 42 -1.21 -42.09 17.45
C LEU A 42 -0.40 -41.27 18.45
N LEU A 43 -1.03 -40.24 19.03
CA LEU A 43 -0.43 -39.35 20.02
C LEU A 43 -1.03 -39.60 21.40
N ALA A 44 -0.21 -39.92 22.38
CA ALA A 44 -0.64 -40.05 23.77
C ALA A 44 0.12 -39.10 24.71
N ARG A 45 -0.58 -38.52 25.69
CA ARG A 45 -0.03 -37.68 26.75
C ARG A 45 -0.50 -38.15 28.13
N GLY A 46 0.28 -37.84 29.18
CA GLY A 46 -0.02 -38.25 30.55
C GLY A 46 -0.14 -39.75 30.68
N SER A 47 -1.11 -40.22 31.45
CA SER A 47 -1.35 -41.67 31.67
C SER A 47 -1.75 -42.44 30.42
N ALA A 48 -2.24 -41.76 29.37
CA ALA A 48 -2.54 -42.43 28.10
C ALA A 48 -1.27 -42.98 27.38
N GLN A 49 -0.08 -42.54 27.76
CA GLN A 49 1.16 -43.04 27.20
C GLN A 49 1.36 -44.55 27.51
N ASP A 50 0.83 -45.02 28.63
CA ASP A 50 0.95 -46.42 29.03
C ASP A 50 0.26 -47.34 28.01
N VAL A 51 -0.81 -46.85 27.35
CA VAL A 51 -1.53 -47.61 26.31
C VAL A 51 -0.68 -47.82 25.07
N LEU A 52 0.17 -46.85 24.70
CA LEU A 52 1.01 -46.91 23.50
C LEU A 52 2.43 -47.41 23.76
N SER A 53 2.87 -47.46 25.03
CA SER A 53 4.27 -47.71 25.40
C SER A 53 4.78 -49.13 25.05
N GLY A 54 3.87 -50.09 24.92
CA GLY A 54 4.19 -51.48 24.60
C GLY A 54 4.20 -51.82 23.10
N LEU A 55 3.76 -50.87 22.25
CA LEU A 55 3.61 -51.15 20.83
C LEU A 55 4.95 -51.24 20.10
N LYS A 56 5.03 -52.20 19.17
CA LYS A 56 6.21 -52.47 18.32
C LYS A 56 5.81 -52.38 16.86
N VAL A 57 6.79 -52.13 16.01
CA VAL A 57 6.58 -52.15 14.56
C VAL A 57 5.99 -53.51 14.14
N GLY A 58 4.90 -53.48 13.41
CA GLY A 58 4.14 -54.63 12.96
C GLY A 58 2.90 -54.95 13.83
N ASP A 59 2.75 -54.36 15.02
CA ASP A 59 1.58 -54.56 15.87
C ASP A 59 0.33 -53.94 15.24
N GLU A 60 -0.82 -54.60 15.43
CA GLU A 60 -2.13 -54.11 15.00
C GLU A 60 -2.83 -53.37 16.14
N VAL A 61 -3.42 -52.19 15.83
CA VAL A 61 -4.15 -51.36 16.78
C VAL A 61 -5.52 -51.05 16.20
N SER A 62 -6.58 -51.29 16.98
CA SER A 62 -7.94 -50.86 16.63
C SER A 62 -8.30 -49.62 17.40
N ALA A 63 -8.84 -48.63 16.70
CA ALA A 63 -9.37 -47.39 17.30
C ALA A 63 -10.83 -47.20 16.89
N TYR A 64 -11.66 -46.82 17.86
CA TYR A 64 -13.04 -46.44 17.62
C TYR A 64 -13.24 -44.98 18.02
N VAL A 65 -13.73 -44.15 17.09
CA VAL A 65 -13.97 -42.73 17.33
C VAL A 65 -15.41 -42.56 17.82
N LYS A 66 -15.58 -42.28 19.13
CA LYS A 66 -16.86 -42.04 19.74
C LYS A 66 -17.07 -40.55 20.02
N VAL A 67 -18.18 -39.99 19.51
CA VAL A 67 -18.62 -38.62 19.81
C VAL A 67 -19.95 -38.71 20.56
N THR A 68 -20.09 -38.01 21.68
CA THR A 68 -21.32 -38.02 22.47
C THR A 68 -21.82 -36.60 22.78
N ILE A 69 -23.14 -36.45 22.86
CA ILE A 69 -23.81 -35.29 23.46
C ILE A 69 -24.48 -35.81 24.72
N GLY A 70 -23.97 -35.44 25.91
CA GLY A 70 -24.32 -36.13 27.15
C GLY A 70 -23.95 -37.61 27.04
N ASP A 71 -24.89 -38.50 27.30
CA ASP A 71 -24.70 -39.95 27.21
C ASP A 71 -25.07 -40.53 25.84
N THR A 72 -25.58 -39.70 24.92
CA THR A 72 -26.03 -40.15 23.61
C THR A 72 -24.87 -40.06 22.59
N GLU A 73 -24.59 -41.19 21.96
CA GLU A 73 -23.62 -41.21 20.84
C GLU A 73 -24.22 -40.57 19.59
N VAL A 74 -23.42 -39.71 18.94
CA VAL A 74 -23.82 -38.99 17.74
C VAL A 74 -22.77 -39.17 16.65
N PHE A 75 -23.19 -39.06 15.40
CA PHE A 75 -22.33 -39.33 14.22
C PHE A 75 -22.23 -38.09 13.32
N PRO A 76 -21.59 -37.00 13.79
CA PRO A 76 -21.39 -35.81 12.97
C PRO A 76 -20.48 -36.10 11.78
N THR A 77 -20.83 -35.56 10.62
CA THR A 77 -19.98 -35.61 9.43
C THR A 77 -18.93 -34.51 9.46
N GLN A 78 -19.21 -33.40 10.12
CA GLN A 78 -18.30 -32.28 10.35
C GLN A 78 -18.42 -31.83 11.81
N LEU A 79 -17.31 -31.44 12.41
CA LEU A 79 -17.23 -30.96 13.77
C LEU A 79 -16.31 -29.75 13.87
N ALA A 80 -16.83 -28.64 14.38
CA ALA A 80 -16.05 -27.49 14.76
C ALA A 80 -16.04 -27.35 16.29
N CYS A 81 -14.89 -27.03 16.85
CA CYS A 81 -14.71 -26.85 18.29
C CYS A 81 -14.59 -25.37 18.63
N GLY A 82 -15.35 -24.91 19.60
CA GLY A 82 -15.32 -23.54 20.08
C GLY A 82 -15.58 -23.42 21.59
N ASN A 83 -15.15 -22.33 22.20
CA ASN A 83 -15.34 -22.00 23.61
C ASN A 83 -15.13 -20.50 23.83
N PRO A 84 -16.04 -19.82 24.54
CA PRO A 84 -17.33 -20.32 25.07
C PRO A 84 -18.44 -20.35 24.01
N TRP A 85 -19.58 -20.93 24.37
CA TRP A 85 -20.87 -20.68 23.74
C TRP A 85 -21.26 -19.23 24.04
N ILE A 86 -21.58 -18.42 23.05
CA ILE A 86 -21.79 -16.97 23.21
C ILE A 86 -23.21 -16.50 22.85
N LEU A 87 -23.94 -17.27 22.05
CA LEU A 87 -25.31 -16.99 21.66
C LEU A 87 -26.11 -18.31 21.70
N LYS A 88 -27.29 -18.32 22.32
CA LYS A 88 -28.15 -19.50 22.40
C LYS A 88 -29.61 -19.11 22.34
N ALA A 89 -30.34 -19.71 21.41
CA ALA A 89 -31.76 -19.41 21.18
C ALA A 89 -32.05 -17.90 21.01
N GLY A 90 -31.12 -17.17 20.35
CA GLY A 90 -31.19 -15.72 20.15
C GLY A 90 -30.81 -14.87 21.38
N GLU A 91 -30.44 -15.49 22.50
CA GLU A 91 -30.02 -14.78 23.71
C GLU A 91 -28.48 -14.74 23.79
N VAL A 92 -27.93 -13.53 24.02
CA VAL A 92 -26.49 -13.35 24.27
C VAL A 92 -26.17 -13.90 25.66
N LEU A 93 -25.26 -14.85 25.72
CA LEU A 93 -24.85 -15.47 26.98
C LEU A 93 -23.81 -14.59 27.68
N ASP A 94 -23.96 -14.53 29.03
CA ASP A 94 -22.92 -13.93 29.85
C ASP A 94 -21.76 -14.92 30.00
N SER A 95 -20.60 -14.55 29.42
CA SER A 95 -19.41 -15.38 29.44
C SER A 95 -18.45 -15.04 30.59
N GLU A 96 -18.86 -14.22 31.57
CA GLU A 96 -18.00 -13.78 32.69
C GLU A 96 -17.49 -14.96 33.55
N GLY A 97 -18.15 -16.11 33.52
CA GLY A 97 -17.71 -17.31 34.24
C GLY A 97 -16.55 -18.08 33.57
N ASP A 98 -16.25 -17.82 32.33
CA ASP A 98 -15.31 -18.63 31.54
C ASP A 98 -14.05 -17.86 31.09
N ARG A 99 -13.09 -17.77 32.04
CA ARG A 99 -11.69 -17.33 31.82
C ARG A 99 -11.51 -15.86 31.46
N GLY A 100 -10.55 -15.22 32.09
CA GLY A 100 -10.18 -13.79 32.00
C GLY A 100 -9.90 -13.19 30.63
N ASP A 101 -10.16 -13.93 29.56
CA ASP A 101 -10.00 -13.49 28.18
C ASP A 101 -11.32 -13.04 27.53
N ALA A 102 -12.46 -13.41 28.12
CA ALA A 102 -13.79 -13.05 27.59
C ALA A 102 -14.08 -11.55 27.77
N SER A 103 -13.58 -10.94 28.83
CA SER A 103 -13.76 -9.53 29.19
C SER A 103 -12.77 -8.57 28.54
N ALA A 104 -11.75 -9.07 27.83
CA ALA A 104 -10.79 -8.25 27.13
C ALA A 104 -11.12 -8.11 25.64
N ARG A 105 -10.81 -6.95 25.07
CA ARG A 105 -10.96 -6.72 23.62
C ARG A 105 -9.82 -7.38 22.87
N HIS A 106 -10.18 -8.30 21.97
CA HIS A 106 -9.24 -9.04 21.14
C HIS A 106 -9.77 -9.20 19.71
N PRO A 107 -8.90 -9.52 18.72
CA PRO A 107 -9.36 -10.13 17.49
C PRO A 107 -10.14 -11.39 17.84
N ARG A 108 -11.31 -11.58 17.23
CA ARG A 108 -12.21 -12.70 17.53
C ARG A 108 -12.67 -13.39 16.28
N THR A 109 -12.95 -14.68 16.41
CA THR A 109 -13.61 -15.49 15.38
C THR A 109 -14.84 -16.12 15.98
N GLY A 110 -15.98 -15.98 15.31
CA GLY A 110 -17.25 -16.56 15.74
C GLY A 110 -17.92 -17.34 14.62
N ILE A 111 -18.60 -18.42 15.00
CA ILE A 111 -19.38 -19.26 14.09
C ILE A 111 -20.77 -19.39 14.69
N GLY A 112 -21.79 -19.09 13.90
CA GLY A 112 -23.18 -19.21 14.30
C GLY A 112 -24.07 -19.72 13.19
N TYR A 113 -25.26 -20.17 13.54
CA TYR A 113 -26.26 -20.62 12.59
C TYR A 113 -27.67 -20.15 13.01
N SER A 114 -28.57 -20.04 12.02
CA SER A 114 -29.97 -19.73 12.26
C SER A 114 -30.73 -20.95 12.75
N THR A 115 -31.83 -20.74 13.53
CA THR A 115 -32.65 -21.82 14.11
C THR A 115 -33.25 -22.75 13.05
N ASP A 116 -33.56 -22.22 11.86
CA ASP A 116 -34.05 -22.98 10.73
C ASP A 116 -32.95 -23.73 9.96
N ASN A 117 -31.69 -23.61 10.38
CA ASN A 117 -30.52 -24.21 9.78
C ASN A 117 -30.28 -23.83 8.30
N THR A 118 -30.81 -22.68 7.85
CA THR A 118 -30.64 -22.21 6.47
C THR A 118 -29.45 -21.28 6.29
N LYS A 119 -28.92 -20.72 7.39
CA LYS A 119 -27.78 -19.80 7.39
C LYS A 119 -26.67 -20.30 8.29
N LEU A 120 -25.45 -20.26 7.78
CA LEU A 120 -24.22 -20.32 8.55
C LEU A 120 -23.58 -18.92 8.51
N VAL A 121 -23.26 -18.37 9.69
CA VAL A 121 -22.58 -17.09 9.83
C VAL A 121 -21.17 -17.35 10.35
N MET A 122 -20.17 -16.96 9.60
CA MET A 122 -18.77 -16.96 10.01
C MET A 122 -18.31 -15.51 10.08
N MET A 123 -17.72 -15.12 11.20
CA MET A 123 -17.34 -13.73 11.46
C MET A 123 -15.95 -13.66 12.05
N VAL A 124 -15.13 -12.80 11.48
CA VAL A 124 -13.82 -12.42 12.02
C VAL A 124 -13.83 -10.93 12.31
N ILE A 125 -13.41 -10.55 13.50
CA ILE A 125 -13.23 -9.16 13.91
C ILE A 125 -11.75 -8.90 14.14
N ASP A 126 -11.22 -7.89 13.48
CA ASP A 126 -9.85 -7.40 13.68
C ASP A 126 -9.69 -6.79 15.07
N GLY A 127 -8.46 -6.77 15.56
CA GLY A 127 -8.14 -6.15 16.83
C GLY A 127 -6.65 -5.90 17.02
N ARG A 128 -6.26 -5.38 18.19
CA ARG A 128 -4.88 -5.07 18.54
C ARG A 128 -4.20 -4.11 17.56
N SER A 129 -4.97 -3.22 16.95
CA SER A 129 -4.47 -2.25 15.96
C SER A 129 -5.03 -0.85 16.23
N ALA A 130 -4.44 0.16 15.61
CA ALA A 130 -4.92 1.54 15.70
C ALA A 130 -6.34 1.73 15.12
N ILE A 131 -6.77 0.83 14.21
CA ILE A 131 -8.08 0.91 13.55
C ILE A 131 -9.14 0.15 14.34
N SER A 132 -8.76 -0.94 15.01
CA SER A 132 -9.67 -1.79 15.78
C SER A 132 -8.98 -2.30 17.04
N ALA A 133 -9.59 -2.04 18.20
CA ALA A 133 -9.16 -2.62 19.46
C ALA A 133 -9.55 -4.11 19.57
N GLY A 134 -10.51 -4.55 18.76
CA GLY A 134 -11.18 -5.83 18.87
C GLY A 134 -12.48 -5.74 19.66
N VAL A 135 -13.08 -6.87 19.94
CA VAL A 135 -14.39 -6.96 20.63
C VAL A 135 -14.34 -7.92 21.81
N HIS A 136 -15.28 -7.73 22.75
CA HIS A 136 -15.62 -8.71 23.77
C HIS A 136 -16.46 -9.86 23.16
N THR A 137 -16.54 -10.99 23.82
CA THR A 137 -17.35 -12.14 23.34
C THR A 137 -18.83 -11.80 23.24
N GLN A 138 -19.35 -10.98 24.14
CA GLN A 138 -20.75 -10.51 24.12
C GLN A 138 -21.04 -9.60 22.91
N GLU A 139 -20.10 -8.72 22.57
CA GLU A 139 -20.23 -7.88 21.37
C GLU A 139 -20.20 -8.73 20.10
N LEU A 140 -19.32 -9.74 20.05
CA LEU A 140 -19.29 -10.73 18.96
C LEU A 140 -20.62 -11.47 18.83
N ALA A 141 -21.20 -11.90 19.96
CA ALA A 141 -22.51 -12.57 20.00
C ALA A 141 -23.62 -11.68 19.44
N GLY A 142 -23.66 -10.40 19.86
CA GLY A 142 -24.61 -9.42 19.33
C GLY A 142 -24.47 -9.18 17.82
N MET A 143 -23.23 -9.12 17.32
CA MET A 143 -22.96 -8.98 15.88
C MET A 143 -23.41 -10.21 15.09
N LEU A 144 -23.17 -11.43 15.61
CA LEU A 144 -23.61 -12.68 15.00
C LEU A 144 -25.14 -12.78 14.99
N TYR A 145 -25.80 -12.39 16.08
CA TYR A 145 -27.25 -12.30 16.14
C TYR A 145 -27.82 -11.34 15.10
N TYR A 146 -27.25 -10.14 15.02
CA TYR A 146 -27.65 -9.16 14.00
C TYR A 146 -27.43 -9.66 12.58
N ALA A 147 -26.39 -10.49 12.34
CA ALA A 147 -26.14 -11.15 11.07
C ALA A 147 -27.09 -12.32 10.76
N GLY A 148 -27.95 -12.69 11.73
CA GLY A 148 -29.01 -13.69 11.56
C GLY A 148 -28.68 -15.07 12.14
N ALA A 149 -27.72 -15.17 13.05
CA ALA A 149 -27.50 -16.38 13.85
C ALA A 149 -28.39 -16.37 15.09
N ASP A 150 -28.86 -17.54 15.51
CA ASP A 150 -29.58 -17.75 16.77
C ASP A 150 -28.73 -18.54 17.77
N GLU A 151 -27.78 -19.30 17.26
CA GLU A 151 -26.82 -20.09 18.02
C GLU A 151 -25.39 -19.73 17.56
N ALA A 152 -24.46 -19.50 18.49
CA ALA A 152 -23.08 -19.20 18.11
C ALA A 152 -22.07 -19.55 19.21
N VAL A 153 -20.88 -19.93 18.74
CA VAL A 153 -19.70 -20.17 19.57
C VAL A 153 -18.56 -19.22 19.18
N ASN A 154 -17.77 -18.82 20.17
CA ASN A 154 -16.46 -18.23 19.92
C ASN A 154 -15.45 -19.34 19.65
N VAL A 155 -14.66 -19.20 18.62
CA VAL A 155 -13.55 -20.12 18.32
C VAL A 155 -12.21 -19.43 18.59
N ASP A 156 -11.09 -20.06 18.26
CA ASP A 156 -9.77 -19.47 18.51
C ASP A 156 -9.66 -18.07 17.90
N GLY A 157 -9.08 -17.17 18.67
CA GLY A 157 -9.01 -15.74 18.40
C GLY A 157 -7.58 -15.20 18.33
N GLY A 158 -7.45 -13.90 18.49
CA GLY A 158 -6.14 -13.27 18.50
C GLY A 158 -5.42 -13.41 17.16
N GLY A 159 -4.17 -13.86 17.16
CA GLY A 159 -3.38 -14.08 15.95
C GLY A 159 -3.88 -15.19 15.03
N SER A 160 -4.76 -16.10 15.56
CA SER A 160 -5.39 -17.16 14.77
C SER A 160 -6.64 -16.69 14.01
N SER A 161 -7.14 -15.46 14.28
CA SER A 161 -8.28 -14.89 13.55
C SER A 161 -7.89 -14.57 12.12
N THR A 162 -8.28 -15.42 11.18
CA THR A 162 -8.03 -15.23 9.74
C THR A 162 -9.26 -15.65 8.95
N MET A 163 -9.69 -14.80 8.03
CA MET A 163 -10.72 -15.09 7.04
C MET A 163 -10.13 -15.00 5.65
N TYR A 164 -10.27 -16.06 4.89
CA TYR A 164 -9.71 -16.19 3.55
C TYR A 164 -10.80 -16.55 2.54
N THR A 165 -10.72 -15.99 1.35
CA THR A 165 -11.48 -16.46 0.19
C THR A 165 -10.54 -16.70 -0.98
N GLU A 166 -10.84 -17.68 -1.81
CA GLU A 166 -10.02 -18.05 -2.97
C GLU A 166 -9.80 -16.85 -3.91
N SER A 167 -10.83 -16.02 -4.12
CA SER A 167 -10.77 -14.92 -5.07
C SER A 167 -10.13 -13.64 -4.55
N LEU A 168 -10.16 -13.39 -3.22
CA LEU A 168 -9.70 -12.13 -2.61
C LEU A 168 -8.51 -12.33 -1.67
N GLY A 169 -8.11 -13.57 -1.39
CA GLY A 169 -7.08 -13.87 -0.40
C GLY A 169 -7.56 -13.65 1.03
N VAL A 170 -6.67 -13.19 1.89
CA VAL A 170 -6.98 -12.86 3.29
C VAL A 170 -7.76 -11.56 3.35
N LEU A 171 -8.96 -11.62 3.93
CA LEU A 171 -9.89 -10.49 3.99
C LEU A 171 -9.68 -9.57 5.19
N ASN A 172 -9.10 -10.07 6.28
CA ASN A 172 -8.92 -9.33 7.52
C ASN A 172 -7.43 -8.99 7.76
N LYS A 173 -7.17 -8.07 8.68
CA LYS A 173 -5.82 -7.72 9.10
C LYS A 173 -5.40 -8.59 10.28
N THR A 174 -4.56 -9.59 10.03
CA THR A 174 -4.05 -10.47 11.06
C THR A 174 -3.24 -9.70 12.12
N SER A 175 -3.50 -9.96 13.41
CA SER A 175 -2.84 -9.21 14.50
C SER A 175 -1.35 -9.53 14.68
N ASP A 176 -0.88 -10.65 14.14
CA ASP A 176 0.54 -11.04 14.14
C ASP A 176 1.31 -10.43 12.96
N GLY A 177 0.62 -9.72 12.05
CA GLY A 177 1.20 -9.18 10.82
C GLY A 177 1.40 -10.20 9.70
N HIS A 178 1.08 -11.45 9.94
CA HIS A 178 1.07 -12.57 9.00
C HIS A 178 0.05 -13.61 9.45
N GLU A 179 -0.29 -14.55 8.59
CA GLU A 179 -1.15 -15.68 8.94
C GLU A 179 -0.44 -16.63 9.91
N ARG A 180 -1.09 -16.94 11.02
CA ARG A 180 -0.59 -17.92 11.98
C ARG A 180 -0.85 -19.33 11.47
N ALA A 181 0.13 -20.23 11.58
CA ALA A 181 -0.10 -21.65 11.36
C ALA A 181 -1.07 -22.20 12.41
N VAL A 182 -2.21 -22.71 11.95
CA VAL A 182 -3.27 -23.33 12.76
C VAL A 182 -3.47 -24.79 12.35
N ALA A 183 -3.94 -25.61 13.30
CA ALA A 183 -4.08 -27.04 13.04
C ALA A 183 -5.30 -27.39 12.16
N SER A 184 -6.31 -26.50 12.10
CA SER A 184 -7.55 -26.75 11.34
C SER A 184 -8.23 -25.43 11.00
N GLY A 185 -9.08 -25.46 9.98
CA GLY A 185 -9.94 -24.35 9.57
C GLY A 185 -11.34 -24.85 9.22
N LEU A 186 -12.33 -23.97 9.26
CA LEU A 186 -13.66 -24.22 8.72
C LEU A 186 -13.72 -23.68 7.29
N PHE A 187 -14.12 -24.53 6.35
CA PHE A 187 -14.21 -24.19 4.93
C PHE A 187 -15.64 -24.28 4.44
N VAL A 188 -16.07 -23.31 3.64
CA VAL A 188 -17.26 -23.39 2.82
C VAL A 188 -16.82 -23.66 1.39
N VAL A 189 -17.24 -24.80 0.85
CA VAL A 189 -16.88 -25.22 -0.52
C VAL A 189 -18.13 -25.19 -1.38
N ALA A 190 -18.11 -24.39 -2.46
CA ALA A 190 -19.17 -24.38 -3.44
C ALA A 190 -18.99 -25.56 -4.40
N ASN A 191 -19.79 -26.59 -4.24
CA ASN A 191 -19.79 -27.75 -5.15
C ASN A 191 -20.74 -27.48 -6.34
N VAL A 192 -20.35 -26.52 -7.20
CA VAL A 192 -21.11 -26.06 -8.37
C VAL A 192 -20.23 -26.14 -9.61
N PRO A 193 -20.84 -26.19 -10.84
CA PRO A 193 -20.08 -26.11 -12.08
C PRO A 193 -19.21 -24.85 -12.15
N ASP A 194 -18.00 -25.01 -12.73
CA ASP A 194 -17.12 -23.86 -13.00
C ASP A 194 -17.74 -22.99 -14.11
N ASP A 195 -18.41 -21.93 -13.71
CA ASP A 195 -19.05 -20.94 -14.58
C ASP A 195 -18.47 -19.57 -14.27
N LYS A 196 -17.72 -19.01 -15.20
CA LYS A 196 -17.09 -17.68 -15.09
C LYS A 196 -17.99 -16.54 -15.60
N THR A 197 -19.22 -16.84 -16.03
CA THR A 197 -20.16 -15.84 -16.56
C THR A 197 -20.73 -14.99 -15.42
N VAL A 198 -20.55 -13.68 -15.51
CA VAL A 198 -21.15 -12.75 -14.54
C VAL A 198 -22.68 -12.70 -14.75
N ALA A 199 -23.42 -13.10 -13.72
CA ALA A 199 -24.88 -13.10 -13.64
C ALA A 199 -25.41 -12.27 -12.44
N GLY A 200 -24.53 -11.74 -11.61
CA GLY A 200 -24.84 -10.84 -10.51
C GLY A 200 -23.76 -9.79 -10.33
N VAL A 201 -24.13 -8.59 -9.91
CA VAL A 201 -23.21 -7.48 -9.62
C VAL A 201 -23.46 -6.97 -8.22
N ARG A 202 -22.42 -6.59 -7.51
CA ARG A 202 -22.53 -5.93 -6.20
C ARG A 202 -21.49 -4.83 -6.08
N PHE A 203 -21.86 -3.74 -5.40
CA PHE A 203 -20.88 -2.81 -4.89
C PHE A 203 -20.00 -3.52 -3.86
N VAL A 204 -18.73 -3.14 -3.77
CA VAL A 204 -17.84 -3.60 -2.69
C VAL A 204 -18.32 -3.05 -1.35
N ASP A 205 -18.79 -1.79 -1.35
CA ASP A 205 -19.39 -1.13 -0.20
C ASP A 205 -20.88 -1.48 -0.04
N TRP A 206 -21.40 -1.41 1.20
CA TRP A 206 -22.78 -1.83 1.52
C TRP A 206 -23.75 -0.67 1.69
N ALA A 207 -23.31 0.38 2.37
CA ALA A 207 -24.05 1.62 2.59
C ALA A 207 -23.06 2.68 3.09
N MET A 208 -23.33 3.94 2.82
CA MET A 208 -22.43 5.00 3.28
C MET A 208 -23.16 6.28 3.64
N ASN A 209 -22.65 6.95 4.70
CA ASN A 209 -22.82 8.37 4.87
C ASN A 209 -21.73 9.06 4.05
N PHE A 210 -22.15 10.03 3.22
CA PHE A 210 -21.30 10.63 2.23
C PHE A 210 -21.35 12.16 2.38
N PRO A 211 -20.23 12.88 2.44
CA PRO A 211 -20.24 14.31 2.61
C PRO A 211 -20.72 15.01 1.33
N LYS A 212 -21.47 16.07 1.49
CA LYS A 212 -21.73 16.99 0.37
C LYS A 212 -20.40 17.45 -0.23
N TYR A 213 -20.34 17.53 -1.55
CA TYR A 213 -19.15 17.78 -2.36
C TYR A 213 -18.13 16.63 -2.39
N GLY A 214 -18.43 15.51 -1.76
CA GLY A 214 -17.62 14.32 -1.83
C GLY A 214 -17.59 13.72 -3.23
N ILE A 215 -16.55 12.93 -3.48
CA ILE A 215 -16.39 12.10 -4.68
C ILE A 215 -16.25 10.63 -4.27
N TYR A 216 -16.89 9.74 -5.00
CA TYR A 216 -16.83 8.31 -4.75
C TYR A 216 -16.80 7.53 -6.05
N THR A 217 -15.71 6.80 -6.26
CA THR A 217 -15.55 5.88 -7.39
C THR A 217 -15.70 4.46 -6.85
N PRO A 218 -16.87 3.82 -7.02
CA PRO A 218 -17.14 2.49 -6.50
C PRO A 218 -16.33 1.42 -7.23
N LYS A 219 -16.03 0.34 -6.49
CA LYS A 219 -15.59 -0.93 -7.06
C LYS A 219 -16.73 -1.93 -7.04
N PHE A 220 -16.65 -2.90 -7.96
CA PHE A 220 -17.72 -3.88 -8.14
C PHE A 220 -17.18 -5.30 -8.16
N TYR A 221 -17.98 -6.19 -7.60
CA TYR A 221 -17.78 -7.63 -7.68
C TYR A 221 -18.77 -8.24 -8.67
N GLY A 222 -18.28 -9.16 -9.51
CA GLY A 222 -19.07 -9.98 -10.39
C GLY A 222 -19.28 -11.39 -9.84
N TYR A 223 -20.51 -11.84 -9.77
CA TYR A 223 -20.92 -13.17 -9.31
C TYR A 223 -21.55 -13.97 -10.43
N ASN A 224 -21.30 -15.28 -10.48
CA ASN A 224 -22.01 -16.14 -11.38
C ASN A 224 -23.45 -16.45 -10.88
N LYS A 225 -24.24 -17.19 -11.66
CA LYS A 225 -25.62 -17.58 -11.30
C LYS A 225 -25.74 -18.46 -10.05
N TYR A 226 -24.64 -19.02 -9.59
CA TYR A 226 -24.57 -19.82 -8.36
C TYR A 226 -24.13 -19.00 -7.15
N GLY A 227 -23.90 -17.69 -7.31
CA GLY A 227 -23.45 -16.80 -6.26
C GLY A 227 -21.94 -16.87 -5.95
N VAL A 228 -21.16 -17.56 -6.79
CA VAL A 228 -19.70 -17.61 -6.65
C VAL A 228 -19.10 -16.34 -7.23
N LEU A 229 -18.17 -15.72 -6.50
CA LEU A 229 -17.43 -14.54 -6.95
C LEU A 229 -16.47 -14.96 -8.08
N VAL A 230 -16.65 -14.39 -9.26
CA VAL A 230 -15.89 -14.72 -10.48
C VAL A 230 -15.10 -13.55 -11.03
N ASP A 231 -15.41 -12.33 -10.59
CA ASP A 231 -14.67 -11.11 -10.95
C ASP A 231 -14.56 -10.19 -9.73
N THR A 232 -13.35 -9.87 -9.33
CA THR A 232 -13.05 -9.05 -8.14
C THR A 232 -12.85 -7.57 -8.45
N ASP A 233 -12.84 -7.20 -9.73
CA ASP A 233 -12.67 -5.81 -10.19
C ASP A 233 -13.46 -5.59 -11.50
N LEU A 234 -14.76 -5.87 -11.44
CA LEU A 234 -15.65 -5.86 -12.58
C LEU A 234 -15.68 -4.49 -13.25
N GLN A 235 -15.24 -4.43 -14.50
CA GLN A 235 -15.20 -3.25 -15.33
C GLN A 235 -16.45 -3.09 -16.21
N GLY A 236 -16.65 -1.89 -16.77
CA GLY A 236 -17.77 -1.61 -17.69
C GLY A 236 -19.14 -1.45 -17.02
N VAL A 237 -19.16 -1.28 -15.71
CA VAL A 237 -20.36 -0.98 -14.94
C VAL A 237 -20.75 0.48 -15.14
N LYS A 238 -22.02 0.75 -15.44
CA LYS A 238 -22.56 2.11 -15.58
C LYS A 238 -23.25 2.53 -14.29
N LEU A 239 -22.90 3.72 -13.81
CA LEU A 239 -23.53 4.33 -12.63
C LEU A 239 -24.69 5.24 -13.01
N SER A 240 -25.64 5.36 -12.10
CA SER A 240 -26.65 6.39 -12.07
C SER A 240 -27.02 6.74 -10.64
N CYS A 241 -27.56 7.94 -10.42
CA CYS A 241 -28.01 8.40 -9.12
C CYS A 241 -29.26 9.29 -9.26
N ASP A 242 -29.92 9.54 -8.13
CA ASP A 242 -30.93 10.59 -8.06
C ASP A 242 -30.27 11.97 -8.22
N LYS A 243 -30.76 12.77 -9.15
CA LYS A 243 -30.26 14.13 -9.40
C LYS A 243 -30.36 15.07 -8.20
N ALA A 244 -31.24 14.78 -7.26
CA ALA A 244 -31.34 15.55 -6.02
C ALA A 244 -30.15 15.31 -5.09
N LEU A 245 -29.44 14.17 -5.21
CA LEU A 245 -28.28 13.82 -4.39
C LEU A 245 -26.97 14.28 -5.02
N GLY A 246 -26.91 14.29 -6.36
CA GLY A 246 -25.66 14.59 -7.06
C GLY A 246 -25.69 14.21 -8.52
N GLU A 247 -24.52 14.03 -9.08
CA GLU A 247 -24.32 13.68 -10.49
C GLU A 247 -23.23 12.62 -10.66
N ILE A 248 -23.24 11.97 -11.81
CA ILE A 248 -22.19 11.02 -12.20
C ILE A 248 -21.23 11.75 -13.13
N VAL A 249 -19.97 11.75 -12.78
CA VAL A 249 -18.85 12.41 -13.49
C VAL A 249 -17.79 11.41 -13.92
N ASN A 250 -16.68 11.87 -14.50
CA ASN A 250 -15.56 11.03 -14.94
C ASN A 250 -16.00 9.86 -15.81
N ASP A 251 -16.61 10.18 -16.96
CA ASP A 251 -17.08 9.20 -17.95
C ASP A 251 -18.05 8.13 -17.39
N GLY A 252 -18.79 8.49 -16.35
CA GLY A 252 -19.79 7.60 -15.76
C GLY A 252 -19.29 6.71 -14.64
N SER A 253 -18.07 6.93 -14.14
CA SER A 253 -17.45 6.07 -13.12
C SER A 253 -17.52 6.59 -11.69
N THR A 254 -17.79 7.89 -11.49
CA THR A 254 -17.64 8.55 -10.18
C THR A 254 -18.92 9.28 -9.79
N PHE A 255 -19.40 9.08 -8.58
CA PHE A 255 -20.46 9.88 -7.99
C PHE A 255 -19.88 11.14 -7.35
N TYR A 256 -20.49 12.28 -7.63
CA TYR A 256 -20.23 13.58 -7.01
C TYR A 256 -21.49 14.06 -6.29
N GLY A 257 -21.44 14.11 -4.96
CA GLY A 257 -22.57 14.48 -4.11
C GLY A 257 -22.76 15.99 -4.04
N THR A 258 -23.77 16.56 -4.66
CA THR A 258 -24.05 18.01 -4.68
C THR A 258 -25.25 18.41 -3.85
N GLY A 259 -26.16 17.49 -3.58
CA GLY A 259 -27.33 17.66 -2.72
C GLY A 259 -27.19 16.96 -1.36
N GLU A 260 -28.17 17.14 -0.49
CA GLU A 260 -28.24 16.48 0.82
C GLU A 260 -29.50 15.59 0.88
N GLY A 261 -29.40 14.46 1.57
CA GLY A 261 -30.51 13.54 1.78
C GLY A 261 -30.20 12.08 1.56
N MET A 262 -31.20 11.25 1.78
CA MET A 262 -31.10 9.79 1.60
C MET A 262 -31.55 9.40 0.19
N GLY A 263 -30.87 8.42 -0.39
CA GLY A 263 -31.21 7.82 -1.68
C GLY A 263 -30.28 6.69 -2.03
N ALA A 264 -30.04 6.45 -3.31
CA ALA A 264 -29.22 5.34 -3.74
C ALA A 264 -28.39 5.64 -4.99
N LEU A 265 -27.22 5.03 -5.07
CA LEU A 265 -26.50 4.82 -6.32
C LEU A 265 -26.97 3.50 -6.93
N LYS A 266 -27.14 3.50 -8.25
CA LYS A 266 -27.47 2.31 -9.02
C LYS A 266 -26.32 2.00 -9.96
N ALA A 267 -25.97 0.74 -10.04
CA ALA A 267 -24.97 0.21 -10.96
C ALA A 267 -25.67 -0.75 -11.94
N THR A 268 -25.38 -0.63 -13.22
CA THR A 268 -25.93 -1.50 -14.27
C THR A 268 -24.80 -2.12 -15.08
N TYR A 269 -24.83 -3.44 -15.20
CA TYR A 269 -23.91 -4.22 -16.02
C TYR A 269 -24.68 -5.25 -16.84
N ASN A 270 -24.66 -5.13 -18.15
CA ASN A 270 -25.38 -6.04 -19.07
C ASN A 270 -26.86 -6.29 -18.70
N GLY A 271 -27.54 -5.25 -18.19
CA GLY A 271 -28.94 -5.35 -17.75
C GLY A 271 -29.12 -5.88 -16.31
N ILE A 272 -28.05 -6.22 -15.62
CA ILE A 272 -28.05 -6.62 -14.19
C ILE A 272 -27.90 -5.35 -13.36
N GLU A 273 -28.73 -5.18 -12.34
CA GLU A 273 -28.70 -4.00 -11.46
C GLU A 273 -28.21 -4.34 -10.06
N ALA A 274 -27.45 -3.41 -9.48
CA ALA A 274 -27.10 -3.37 -8.07
C ALA A 274 -27.42 -2.00 -7.50
N VAL A 275 -27.74 -1.94 -6.20
CA VAL A 275 -28.13 -0.71 -5.49
C VAL A 275 -27.29 -0.56 -4.23
N LEU A 276 -26.71 0.65 -4.05
CA LEU A 276 -26.00 1.06 -2.84
C LEU A 276 -26.77 2.20 -2.17
N PRO A 277 -27.32 2.01 -0.97
CA PRO A 277 -27.92 3.09 -0.18
C PRO A 277 -26.88 4.15 0.19
N VAL A 278 -27.19 5.41 -0.05
CA VAL A 278 -26.32 6.55 0.24
C VAL A 278 -27.12 7.61 1.00
N ASN A 279 -26.50 8.18 2.03
CA ASN A 279 -27.00 9.36 2.73
C ASN A 279 -25.99 10.49 2.55
N VAL A 280 -26.30 11.49 1.73
CA VAL A 280 -25.45 12.66 1.56
C VAL A 280 -25.74 13.65 2.69
N VAL A 281 -24.73 13.94 3.48
CA VAL A 281 -24.84 14.77 4.70
C VAL A 281 -24.03 16.05 4.57
N ALA A 282 -24.43 17.10 5.30
CA ALA A 282 -23.62 18.30 5.45
C ALA A 282 -22.29 17.95 6.13
N SER A 283 -21.23 18.68 5.77
CA SER A 283 -19.93 18.55 6.43
C SER A 283 -19.91 19.42 7.69
N ASP A 284 -19.33 18.90 8.78
CA ASP A 284 -19.09 19.65 10.00
C ASP A 284 -17.94 20.64 9.80
N ASP A 285 -16.94 20.26 9.03
CA ASP A 285 -15.79 21.09 8.65
C ASP A 285 -15.18 20.60 7.33
N VAL A 286 -14.37 21.47 6.70
CA VAL A 286 -13.59 21.16 5.50
C VAL A 286 -12.12 21.53 5.76
N ALA A 287 -11.22 20.57 5.57
CA ALA A 287 -9.81 20.75 5.84
C ALA A 287 -8.95 20.24 4.67
N PHE A 288 -7.78 20.80 4.50
CA PHE A 288 -6.76 20.21 3.65
C PHE A 288 -6.06 19.07 4.41
N ARG A 289 -5.85 17.95 3.76
CA ARG A 289 -5.16 16.81 4.35
C ARG A 289 -3.74 17.18 4.79
N LEU A 290 -3.06 18.04 4.02
CA LEU A 290 -1.76 18.60 4.35
C LEU A 290 -1.85 20.12 4.49
N LYS A 291 -1.24 20.65 5.56
CA LYS A 291 -1.11 22.08 5.82
C LYS A 291 0.23 22.65 5.36
N ASN A 292 1.23 21.79 5.16
CA ASN A 292 2.54 22.16 4.64
C ASN A 292 2.86 21.22 3.47
N ILE A 293 3.03 21.80 2.31
CA ILE A 293 3.15 21.12 1.03
C ILE A 293 4.47 21.52 0.40
N VAL A 294 5.19 20.57 -0.14
CA VAL A 294 6.43 20.81 -0.90
C VAL A 294 6.21 20.30 -2.32
N ILE A 295 6.44 21.17 -3.30
CA ILE A 295 6.31 20.85 -4.72
C ILE A 295 7.54 21.32 -5.50
N ASP A 296 7.72 20.77 -6.69
CA ASP A 296 8.64 21.28 -7.71
C ASP A 296 7.88 22.11 -8.76
N ASN A 297 8.57 22.54 -9.79
CA ASN A 297 7.98 23.24 -10.94
C ASN A 297 7.76 22.33 -12.16
N LYS A 298 7.85 21.02 -11.99
CA LYS A 298 7.80 20.05 -13.11
C LYS A 298 6.48 19.29 -13.17
N ARG A 299 5.82 19.14 -12.04
CA ARG A 299 4.63 18.32 -11.86
C ARG A 299 3.41 19.17 -11.53
N GLU A 300 2.25 18.60 -11.75
CA GLU A 300 0.97 19.14 -11.34
C GLU A 300 0.49 18.37 -10.11
N TYR A 301 0.01 19.08 -9.11
CA TYR A 301 -0.35 18.52 -7.81
C TYR A 301 -1.81 18.84 -7.49
N PRO A 302 -2.74 17.90 -7.69
CA PRO A 302 -4.12 18.05 -7.23
C PRO A 302 -4.16 18.24 -5.71
N MET A 303 -4.87 19.27 -5.23
CA MET A 303 -5.05 19.48 -3.80
C MET A 303 -5.94 18.39 -3.20
N GLU A 304 -5.51 17.81 -2.09
CA GLU A 304 -6.32 16.86 -1.33
C GLU A 304 -7.14 17.60 -0.27
N VAL A 305 -8.45 17.58 -0.46
CA VAL A 305 -9.43 18.20 0.44
C VAL A 305 -10.29 17.15 1.08
N GLN A 306 -10.57 17.29 2.35
CA GLN A 306 -11.38 16.38 3.14
C GLN A 306 -12.50 17.15 3.84
N ALA A 307 -13.68 16.56 3.83
CA ALA A 307 -14.76 16.94 4.72
C ALA A 307 -14.67 16.14 6.02
N ILE A 308 -15.06 16.74 7.12
CA ILE A 308 -15.24 16.09 8.40
C ILE A 308 -16.74 15.87 8.61
N VAL A 309 -17.13 14.63 8.85
CA VAL A 309 -18.51 14.23 9.13
C VAL A 309 -18.50 13.24 10.30
N ASN A 310 -19.12 13.59 11.42
CA ASN A 310 -19.13 12.77 12.64
C ASN A 310 -17.72 12.32 13.06
N GLU A 311 -16.77 13.25 13.12
CA GLU A 311 -15.36 13.03 13.47
C GLU A 311 -14.56 12.17 12.46
N LYS A 312 -15.16 11.78 11.34
CA LYS A 312 -14.49 11.04 10.27
C LYS A 312 -14.16 11.97 9.11
N THR A 313 -12.96 11.80 8.56
CA THR A 313 -12.54 12.51 7.36
C THR A 313 -12.90 11.73 6.10
N MET A 314 -13.44 12.41 5.12
CA MET A 314 -13.82 11.85 3.82
C MET A 314 -13.36 12.78 2.69
N PRO A 315 -12.84 12.27 1.57
CA PRO A 315 -12.39 13.11 0.47
C PRO A 315 -13.56 13.85 -0.19
N ILE A 316 -13.34 15.12 -0.54
CA ILE A 316 -14.27 15.91 -1.36
C ILE A 316 -13.59 16.33 -2.66
N ASN A 317 -14.40 16.68 -3.66
CA ASN A 317 -13.90 17.10 -4.94
C ASN A 317 -13.30 18.52 -4.83
N PRO A 318 -12.00 18.72 -5.15
CA PRO A 318 -11.39 20.06 -5.14
C PRO A 318 -12.11 21.09 -6.02
N VAL A 319 -12.81 20.65 -7.07
CA VAL A 319 -13.64 21.50 -7.96
C VAL A 319 -14.76 22.24 -7.21
N ALA A 320 -15.19 21.72 -6.07
CA ALA A 320 -16.22 22.37 -5.24
C ALA A 320 -15.72 23.66 -4.56
N LEU A 321 -14.40 23.89 -4.50
CA LEU A 321 -13.80 25.03 -3.82
C LEU A 321 -13.44 26.14 -4.80
N THR A 322 -13.51 27.37 -4.30
CA THR A 322 -12.90 28.53 -4.96
C THR A 322 -11.49 28.69 -4.44
N TRP A 323 -10.52 28.69 -5.35
CA TRP A 323 -9.11 28.67 -5.02
C TRP A 323 -8.42 30.01 -5.26
N SER A 324 -7.41 30.29 -4.45
CA SER A 324 -6.51 31.44 -4.64
C SER A 324 -5.12 31.16 -4.07
N SER A 325 -4.10 31.73 -4.69
CA SER A 325 -2.73 31.82 -4.18
C SER A 325 -2.46 33.23 -3.66
N GLU A 326 -1.72 33.36 -2.58
CA GLU A 326 -1.27 34.66 -2.08
C GLU A 326 -0.17 35.26 -2.97
N ASN A 327 0.65 34.39 -3.60
CA ASN A 327 1.72 34.81 -4.52
C ASN A 327 1.84 33.85 -5.71
N ASP A 328 1.20 34.22 -6.82
CA ASP A 328 1.24 33.45 -8.08
C ASP A 328 2.64 33.39 -8.71
N GLY A 329 3.56 34.26 -8.30
CA GLY A 329 4.95 34.22 -8.72
C GLY A 329 5.74 33.05 -8.10
N VAL A 330 5.26 32.46 -7.01
CA VAL A 330 5.83 31.29 -6.36
C VAL A 330 5.08 30.03 -6.76
N ALA A 331 3.76 30.01 -6.58
CA ALA A 331 2.93 28.89 -7.01
C ALA A 331 1.54 29.39 -7.43
N THR A 332 1.00 28.77 -8.48
CA THR A 332 -0.37 29.01 -8.95
C THR A 332 -1.27 27.84 -8.60
N ILE A 333 -2.57 28.12 -8.46
CA ILE A 333 -3.58 27.07 -8.31
C ILE A 333 -4.71 27.30 -9.31
N GLY A 334 -5.14 26.23 -9.97
CA GLY A 334 -6.23 26.30 -10.92
C GLY A 334 -7.56 26.60 -10.20
N ALA A 335 -8.21 27.70 -10.59
CA ALA A 335 -9.43 28.15 -9.93
C ALA A 335 -10.60 27.17 -10.06
N ALA A 336 -10.61 26.36 -11.13
CA ALA A 336 -11.68 25.42 -11.45
C ALA A 336 -11.34 23.97 -11.11
N ASP A 337 -10.07 23.60 -11.01
CA ASP A 337 -9.62 22.22 -10.84
C ASP A 337 -8.87 21.96 -9.52
N GLY A 338 -8.45 23.04 -8.82
CA GLY A 338 -7.68 22.92 -7.58
C GLY A 338 -6.29 22.30 -7.78
N VAL A 339 -5.73 22.38 -9.00
CA VAL A 339 -4.41 21.84 -9.31
C VAL A 339 -3.34 22.88 -9.03
N LEU A 340 -2.43 22.54 -8.13
CA LEU A 340 -1.31 23.37 -7.70
C LEU A 340 -0.11 23.18 -8.63
N ARG A 341 0.55 24.27 -9.00
CA ARG A 341 1.73 24.30 -9.89
C ARG A 341 2.79 25.23 -9.32
N GLY A 342 4.01 24.71 -9.15
CA GLY A 342 5.16 25.54 -8.76
C GLY A 342 5.66 26.41 -9.90
N VAL A 343 6.07 27.65 -9.57
CA VAL A 343 6.58 28.64 -10.54
C VAL A 343 8.05 28.94 -10.26
N ALA A 344 8.38 29.34 -9.03
CA ALA A 344 9.73 29.70 -8.63
C ALA A 344 9.98 29.32 -7.16
N ASN A 345 11.25 29.14 -6.79
CA ASN A 345 11.64 28.87 -5.40
C ASN A 345 11.06 29.92 -4.45
N GLY A 346 10.48 29.46 -3.36
CA GLY A 346 9.88 30.34 -2.35
C GLY A 346 8.73 29.66 -1.63
N THR A 347 7.99 30.47 -0.86
CA THR A 347 6.82 30.04 -0.10
C THR A 347 5.62 30.91 -0.42
N THR A 348 4.43 30.33 -0.44
CA THR A 348 3.15 31.04 -0.58
C THR A 348 2.07 30.31 0.21
N THR A 349 0.93 30.99 0.43
CA THR A 349 -0.26 30.38 1.03
C THR A 349 -1.31 30.14 -0.04
N ILE A 350 -1.82 28.92 -0.11
CA ILE A 350 -2.97 28.56 -0.93
C ILE A 350 -4.21 28.57 -0.05
N THR A 351 -5.27 29.17 -0.53
CA THR A 351 -6.57 29.23 0.13
C THR A 351 -7.64 28.60 -0.75
N GLY A 352 -8.46 27.72 -0.17
CA GLY A 352 -9.66 27.18 -0.79
C GLY A 352 -10.89 27.47 0.06
N LYS A 353 -12.02 27.85 -0.56
CA LYS A 353 -13.27 28.22 0.11
C LYS A 353 -14.45 27.44 -0.46
N VAL A 354 -15.32 26.92 0.40
CA VAL A 354 -16.59 26.32 0.04
C VAL A 354 -17.65 26.65 1.11
N GLY A 355 -18.74 27.31 0.73
CA GLY A 355 -19.74 27.79 1.69
C GLY A 355 -19.10 28.71 2.73
N SER A 356 -19.22 28.38 4.00
CA SER A 356 -18.59 29.09 5.14
C SER A 356 -17.19 28.61 5.48
N PHE A 357 -16.72 27.51 4.89
CA PHE A 357 -15.43 26.91 5.22
C PHE A 357 -14.29 27.55 4.45
N VAL A 358 -13.17 27.76 5.11
CA VAL A 358 -11.94 28.31 4.55
C VAL A 358 -10.77 27.45 4.99
N GLY A 359 -10.15 26.76 4.04
CA GLY A 359 -8.91 25.99 4.26
C GLY A 359 -7.70 26.76 3.74
N THR A 360 -6.56 26.62 4.42
CA THR A 360 -5.28 27.17 3.99
C THR A 360 -4.17 26.13 4.07
N ALA A 361 -3.22 26.20 3.13
CA ALA A 361 -1.99 25.43 3.15
C ALA A 361 -0.78 26.30 2.80
N ASN A 362 0.32 26.11 3.53
CA ASN A 362 1.61 26.69 3.18
C ASN A 362 2.27 25.82 2.11
N VAL A 363 2.62 26.43 1.00
CA VAL A 363 3.28 25.76 -0.12
C VAL A 363 4.71 26.26 -0.23
N SER A 364 5.67 25.34 -0.22
CA SER A 364 7.08 25.59 -0.53
C SER A 364 7.37 25.02 -1.90
N VAL A 365 7.85 25.86 -2.80
CA VAL A 365 8.35 25.42 -4.10
C VAL A 365 9.87 25.24 -3.99
N GLU A 366 10.35 24.03 -4.27
CA GLU A 366 11.76 23.66 -4.15
C GLU A 366 12.25 23.09 -5.49
N ILE A 367 12.90 23.94 -6.28
CA ILE A 367 13.47 23.59 -7.58
C ILE A 367 14.94 23.21 -7.37
N PRO A 368 15.35 21.96 -7.65
CA PRO A 368 16.72 21.52 -7.44
C PRO A 368 17.73 22.35 -8.25
N GLU A 369 18.81 22.78 -7.62
CA GLU A 369 19.91 23.52 -8.25
C GLU A 369 20.87 22.60 -9.01
N ALA A 370 20.90 21.30 -8.67
CA ALA A 370 21.73 20.29 -9.28
C ALA A 370 21.00 18.95 -9.39
N GLU A 371 21.43 18.10 -10.33
CA GLU A 371 20.86 16.75 -10.50
C GLU A 371 21.14 15.83 -9.30
N VAL A 372 22.20 16.11 -8.56
CA VAL A 372 22.60 15.33 -7.39
C VAL A 372 22.93 16.27 -6.26
N MET A 373 22.27 16.08 -5.12
CA MET A 373 22.47 16.87 -3.91
C MET A 373 22.68 15.94 -2.70
N PRO A 374 23.47 16.33 -1.71
CA PRO A 374 23.62 15.52 -0.49
C PRO A 374 22.28 15.44 0.25
N VAL A 375 21.96 14.27 0.81
CA VAL A 375 20.78 14.09 1.68
C VAL A 375 20.98 14.89 2.98
N ALA A 376 22.18 14.88 3.53
CA ALA A 376 22.57 15.67 4.68
C ALA A 376 24.08 15.78 4.76
N GLU A 377 24.57 16.87 5.33
CA GLU A 377 25.94 16.96 5.84
C GLU A 377 26.06 16.10 7.11
N TYR A 378 27.13 15.34 7.17
CA TYR A 378 27.44 14.61 8.40
C TYR A 378 28.33 15.46 9.31
N LYS A 379 27.88 15.67 10.53
CA LYS A 379 28.66 16.34 11.59
C LYS A 379 28.77 15.41 12.79
N ASP A 380 29.95 15.38 13.40
CA ASP A 380 30.19 14.56 14.56
C ASP A 380 29.25 14.95 15.71
N GLY A 381 28.66 13.94 16.36
CA GLY A 381 27.72 14.11 17.47
C GLY A 381 26.28 14.44 17.11
N GLU A 382 25.96 14.74 15.85
CA GLU A 382 24.57 14.98 15.41
C GLU A 382 23.80 13.70 15.08
N TRP A 383 24.50 12.60 14.84
CA TRP A 383 23.92 11.31 14.49
C TRP A 383 23.94 10.36 15.68
N LYS A 384 22.84 9.70 15.94
CA LYS A 384 22.78 8.60 16.88
C LYS A 384 23.23 7.32 16.18
N ASN A 385 24.33 6.76 16.67
CA ASN A 385 24.90 5.56 16.09
C ASN A 385 24.58 4.37 16.99
N SER A 386 24.18 3.27 16.40
CA SER A 386 23.91 2.02 17.11
C SER A 386 24.49 0.83 16.36
N GLN A 387 24.77 -0.25 17.09
CA GLN A 387 25.30 -1.48 16.53
C GLN A 387 24.86 -2.70 17.32
N PHE A 388 24.89 -3.83 16.65
CA PHE A 388 24.84 -5.15 17.25
C PHE A 388 25.84 -6.08 16.56
N GLY A 389 26.51 -6.94 17.29
CA GLY A 389 27.51 -7.87 16.75
C GLY A 389 28.93 -7.27 16.61
N GLY A 390 29.17 -6.11 17.23
CA GLY A 390 30.47 -5.47 17.30
C GLY A 390 30.66 -4.68 18.57
N THR A 391 31.84 -4.05 18.73
CA THR A 391 32.23 -3.12 19.78
C THR A 391 32.98 -1.95 19.18
N ASP A 392 33.30 -0.94 19.99
CA ASP A 392 34.14 0.19 19.65
C ASP A 392 33.70 0.94 18.39
N LEU A 393 32.37 1.12 18.22
CA LEU A 393 31.82 1.87 17.10
C LEU A 393 32.21 3.34 17.22
N VAL A 394 32.97 3.81 16.24
CA VAL A 394 33.32 5.22 16.08
C VAL A 394 32.93 5.65 14.67
N VAL A 395 32.10 6.69 14.58
CA VAL A 395 31.68 7.29 13.33
C VAL A 395 32.19 8.72 13.28
N SER A 396 32.92 9.06 12.25
CA SER A 396 33.54 10.37 12.05
C SER A 396 33.18 10.96 10.69
N ALA A 397 33.08 12.29 10.61
CA ALA A 397 32.80 13.01 9.38
C ALA A 397 33.93 12.87 8.35
N LEU A 398 33.56 12.78 7.09
CA LEU A 398 34.37 13.04 5.91
C LEU A 398 33.84 14.29 5.20
N GLU A 399 34.55 14.81 4.22
CA GLU A 399 34.13 15.99 3.46
C GLU A 399 32.71 15.85 2.90
N ASN A 400 32.35 14.65 2.37
CA ASN A 400 31.05 14.37 1.79
C ASN A 400 30.45 13.04 2.30
N GLY A 401 30.64 12.68 3.56
CA GLY A 401 30.12 11.41 4.08
C GLY A 401 30.66 11.03 5.43
N VAL A 402 30.79 9.73 5.67
CA VAL A 402 31.23 9.21 6.98
C VAL A 402 32.25 8.09 6.84
N LYS A 403 33.14 8.03 7.83
CA LYS A 403 33.99 6.89 8.13
C LYS A 403 33.50 6.18 9.38
N ILE A 404 33.34 4.87 9.30
CA ILE A 404 32.86 4.00 10.35
C ILE A 404 33.95 3.02 10.73
N ASN A 405 34.43 3.09 11.98
CA ASN A 405 35.34 2.11 12.56
C ASN A 405 34.59 1.28 13.59
N TYR A 406 34.78 -0.02 13.60
CA TYR A 406 34.23 -0.91 14.63
C TYR A 406 35.04 -2.20 14.74
N THR A 407 34.85 -2.92 15.86
CA THR A 407 35.51 -4.19 16.14
C THR A 407 34.47 -5.30 16.19
N GLY A 408 34.68 -6.37 15.43
CA GLY A 408 33.79 -7.54 15.42
C GLY A 408 33.86 -8.31 16.75
N ASN A 409 32.72 -8.83 17.22
CA ASN A 409 32.64 -9.61 18.45
C ASN A 409 32.52 -11.13 18.22
N GLY A 410 32.58 -11.58 16.98
CA GLY A 410 32.51 -13.00 16.61
C GLY A 410 31.10 -13.50 16.22
N THR A 411 30.07 -12.63 16.27
CA THR A 411 28.74 -12.98 15.81
C THR A 411 28.43 -12.36 14.45
N GLY A 412 27.70 -13.07 13.61
CA GLY A 412 27.18 -12.56 12.33
C GLY A 412 25.66 -12.65 12.25
N ARG A 413 25.03 -13.32 13.23
CA ARG A 413 23.56 -13.45 13.22
C ARG A 413 22.92 -12.16 13.75
N GLY A 414 22.21 -11.44 12.87
CA GLY A 414 21.55 -10.20 13.21
C GLY A 414 22.49 -9.01 13.46
N ALA A 415 23.80 -9.13 13.11
CA ALA A 415 24.75 -8.05 13.25
C ALA A 415 24.41 -6.87 12.33
N TYR A 416 24.51 -5.64 12.87
CA TYR A 416 24.25 -4.42 12.10
C TYR A 416 25.01 -3.21 12.65
N ILE A 417 25.15 -2.21 11.78
CA ILE A 417 25.51 -0.82 12.12
C ILE A 417 24.40 0.07 11.60
N GLN A 418 23.93 1.01 12.41
CA GLN A 418 22.88 1.94 12.02
C GLN A 418 23.25 3.35 12.42
N LEU A 419 23.16 4.26 11.45
CA LEU A 419 23.26 5.69 11.62
C LEU A 419 21.84 6.26 11.59
N GLU A 420 21.46 7.06 12.59
CA GLU A 420 20.10 7.55 12.77
C GLU A 420 20.10 9.07 12.99
N LYS A 421 19.42 9.75 12.09
CA LYS A 421 19.10 11.17 12.17
C LYS A 421 17.97 11.43 11.17
N GLY A 422 16.89 12.07 11.61
CA GLY A 422 15.82 12.50 10.70
C GLY A 422 16.31 13.62 9.77
N CYS A 423 16.69 13.28 8.55
CA CYS A 423 17.15 14.24 7.57
C CYS A 423 16.04 14.49 6.54
N ARG A 424 15.47 15.69 6.56
CA ARG A 424 14.53 16.10 5.53
C ARG A 424 15.28 16.25 4.21
N VAL A 425 14.81 15.55 3.19
CA VAL A 425 15.37 15.65 1.84
C VAL A 425 14.84 16.92 1.18
N TRP A 426 15.71 17.69 0.57
CA TRP A 426 15.35 18.89 -0.19
C TRP A 426 14.62 18.50 -1.49
N SER A 427 13.60 19.26 -1.88
CA SER A 427 12.84 19.04 -3.10
C SER A 427 12.28 17.62 -3.25
N LEU A 428 12.06 17.16 -4.47
CA LEU A 428 11.39 15.92 -4.84
C LEU A 428 12.33 15.00 -5.64
N PRO A 429 13.26 14.27 -5.00
CA PRO A 429 14.15 13.36 -5.71
C PRO A 429 13.39 12.15 -6.28
N GLU A 430 13.93 11.57 -7.33
CA GLU A 430 13.44 10.32 -7.92
C GLU A 430 14.12 9.10 -7.32
N LYS A 431 15.35 9.29 -6.84
CA LYS A 431 16.18 8.23 -6.25
C LYS A 431 16.96 8.75 -5.05
N LEU A 432 17.27 7.84 -4.14
CA LEU A 432 18.36 8.00 -3.18
C LEU A 432 19.55 7.17 -3.64
N ARG A 433 20.76 7.69 -3.46
CA ARG A 433 22.02 7.04 -3.82
C ARG A 433 22.96 6.99 -2.65
N VAL A 434 23.53 5.82 -2.39
CA VAL A 434 24.58 5.62 -1.40
C VAL A 434 25.83 5.11 -2.09
N ARG A 435 26.97 5.76 -1.83
CA ARG A 435 28.28 5.23 -2.19
C ARG A 435 28.93 4.64 -0.96
N ILE A 436 29.41 3.41 -1.04
CA ILE A 436 29.96 2.68 0.10
C ILE A 436 31.15 1.82 -0.30
N ASN A 437 32.22 1.92 0.47
CA ASN A 437 33.33 0.97 0.45
C ASN A 437 33.33 0.19 1.77
N PRO A 438 32.99 -1.10 1.77
CA PRO A 438 32.92 -1.90 3.00
C PRO A 438 34.30 -2.20 3.60
N GLY A 439 35.41 -1.81 2.95
CA GLY A 439 36.74 -2.26 3.34
C GLY A 439 36.83 -3.79 3.30
N ASN A 440 37.35 -4.37 4.36
CA ASN A 440 37.40 -5.83 4.54
C ASN A 440 36.17 -6.39 5.28
N ALA A 441 35.19 -5.56 5.64
CA ALA A 441 33.94 -6.00 6.28
C ALA A 441 33.02 -6.74 5.31
N THR A 442 32.23 -7.67 5.82
CA THR A 442 31.15 -8.31 5.07
C THR A 442 29.87 -7.53 5.33
N VAL A 443 29.42 -6.73 4.36
CA VAL A 443 28.14 -6.02 4.37
C VAL A 443 27.18 -6.76 3.45
N LYS A 444 26.08 -7.29 4.01
CA LYS A 444 25.13 -8.16 3.29
C LYS A 444 23.92 -7.42 2.76
N LYS A 445 23.57 -6.29 3.40
CA LYS A 445 22.41 -5.49 3.02
C LYS A 445 22.66 -4.05 3.41
N VAL A 446 22.23 -3.14 2.55
CA VAL A 446 22.17 -1.70 2.85
C VAL A 446 20.73 -1.24 2.72
N SER A 447 20.20 -0.59 3.74
CA SER A 447 18.81 -0.16 3.78
C SER A 447 18.62 1.17 4.49
N SER A 448 17.47 1.80 4.26
CA SER A 448 17.06 3.04 4.91
C SER A 448 15.63 2.95 5.41
N THR A 449 15.31 3.70 6.46
CA THR A 449 13.93 3.94 6.90
C THR A 449 13.57 5.37 6.50
N LEU A 450 12.46 5.51 5.81
CA LEU A 450 11.95 6.79 5.31
C LEU A 450 10.61 7.12 5.97
N THR A 451 10.28 8.41 6.03
CA THR A 451 8.95 8.87 6.44
C THR A 451 8.47 9.92 5.44
N ASP A 452 7.22 9.78 4.96
CA ASP A 452 6.59 10.74 4.06
C ASP A 452 5.92 11.91 4.81
N ALA A 453 5.33 12.85 4.07
CA ALA A 453 4.65 14.00 4.66
C ALA A 453 3.38 13.63 5.44
N TYR A 454 2.78 12.48 5.18
CA TYR A 454 1.65 11.95 5.98
C TYR A 454 2.10 11.31 7.30
N GLY A 455 3.42 11.15 7.51
CA GLY A 455 3.97 10.45 8.66
C GLY A 455 4.01 8.93 8.52
N LYS A 456 3.75 8.39 7.31
CA LYS A 456 3.86 6.96 7.06
C LYS A 456 5.33 6.55 7.02
N VAL A 457 5.67 5.54 7.81
CA VAL A 457 7.03 5.02 7.92
C VAL A 457 7.24 3.84 6.98
N TYR A 458 8.26 3.93 6.15
CA TYR A 458 8.73 2.88 5.25
C TYR A 458 9.99 2.26 5.84
N SER A 459 9.83 1.13 6.52
CA SER A 459 10.92 0.50 7.26
C SER A 459 11.81 -0.34 6.35
N ALA A 460 13.13 -0.17 6.51
CA ALA A 460 14.17 -1.01 5.94
C ALA A 460 14.12 -1.18 4.41
N TRP A 461 13.80 -0.12 3.66
CA TRP A 461 13.91 -0.14 2.21
C TRP A 461 15.35 -0.38 1.77
N ALA A 462 15.54 -1.43 0.98
CA ALA A 462 16.86 -1.90 0.61
C ALA A 462 17.40 -1.18 -0.63
N PHE A 463 18.61 -0.61 -0.54
CA PHE A 463 19.42 -0.25 -1.69
C PHE A 463 20.00 -1.51 -2.36
N THR A 464 20.37 -2.51 -1.57
CA THR A 464 20.76 -3.83 -2.02
C THR A 464 20.53 -4.87 -0.92
N THR A 465 20.25 -6.10 -1.34
CA THR A 465 20.24 -7.31 -0.50
C THR A 465 21.42 -8.22 -0.81
N ASP A 466 22.32 -7.81 -1.73
CA ASP A 466 23.50 -8.55 -2.12
C ASP A 466 24.71 -8.14 -1.28
N GLU A 467 25.61 -9.10 -1.03
CA GLU A 467 26.87 -8.83 -0.35
C GLU A 467 27.76 -7.91 -1.17
N LEU A 468 28.25 -6.85 -0.54
CA LEU A 468 29.10 -5.87 -1.22
C LEU A 468 30.51 -6.41 -1.47
N PRO A 469 31.12 -6.09 -2.63
CA PRO A 469 32.49 -6.43 -2.92
C PRO A 469 33.45 -5.69 -1.96
N LYS A 470 34.37 -6.46 -1.35
CA LYS A 470 35.33 -5.91 -0.37
C LYS A 470 36.31 -4.95 -1.01
N ASN A 471 36.73 -3.93 -0.25
CA ASN A 471 37.71 -2.92 -0.65
C ASN A 471 37.37 -2.19 -1.97
N THR A 472 36.10 -2.18 -2.35
CA THR A 472 35.63 -1.57 -3.59
C THR A 472 34.48 -0.61 -3.26
N VAL A 473 34.49 0.57 -3.90
CA VAL A 473 33.38 1.50 -3.80
C VAL A 473 32.22 0.99 -4.64
N SER A 474 31.10 0.69 -4.01
CA SER A 474 29.84 0.37 -4.68
C SER A 474 28.94 1.59 -4.69
N THR A 475 28.27 1.86 -5.80
CA THR A 475 27.21 2.85 -5.93
C THR A 475 25.86 2.13 -5.94
N LEU A 476 25.04 2.40 -4.95
CA LEU A 476 23.74 1.76 -4.76
C LEU A 476 22.65 2.80 -4.92
N GLU A 477 21.60 2.48 -5.66
CA GLU A 477 20.45 3.36 -5.87
C GLU A 477 19.16 2.71 -5.35
N LEU A 478 18.34 3.53 -4.71
CA LEU A 478 16.99 3.20 -4.30
C LEU A 478 16.03 4.07 -5.13
N SER A 479 15.35 3.48 -6.09
CA SER A 479 14.30 4.15 -6.86
C SER A 479 13.09 4.39 -5.97
N LEU A 480 12.64 5.63 -5.89
CA LEU A 480 11.44 5.99 -5.12
C LEU A 480 10.18 5.67 -5.91
N SER A 481 10.20 5.84 -7.24
CA SER A 481 9.06 5.57 -8.13
C SER A 481 8.63 4.10 -8.17
N ASP A 482 9.54 3.16 -7.85
CA ASP A 482 9.21 1.74 -7.84
C ASP A 482 8.28 1.35 -6.69
N ASN A 483 8.16 2.22 -5.68
CA ASN A 483 7.45 1.93 -4.44
C ASN A 483 6.48 3.05 -3.99
N LEU A 484 6.56 4.24 -4.60
CA LEU A 484 5.75 5.41 -4.28
C LEU A 484 5.13 6.00 -5.53
N ASP A 485 3.90 6.44 -5.42
CA ASP A 485 3.32 7.35 -6.41
C ASP A 485 3.90 8.76 -6.19
N LEU A 486 4.88 9.12 -6.99
CA LEU A 486 5.55 10.43 -6.87
C LEU A 486 4.67 11.62 -7.30
N THR A 487 3.45 11.37 -7.78
CA THR A 487 2.46 12.42 -8.07
C THR A 487 1.58 12.72 -6.87
N ASP A 488 1.58 11.88 -5.85
CA ASP A 488 0.88 12.12 -4.58
C ASP A 488 1.57 13.25 -3.81
N ILE A 489 0.82 14.31 -3.53
CA ILE A 489 1.27 15.50 -2.82
C ILE A 489 1.81 15.21 -1.40
N GLY A 490 1.44 14.08 -0.84
CA GLY A 490 1.84 13.66 0.51
C GLY A 490 3.11 12.82 0.57
N VAL A 491 3.70 12.46 -0.56
CA VAL A 491 4.97 11.75 -0.58
C VAL A 491 6.10 12.65 -0.09
N TYR A 492 6.08 13.94 -0.40
CA TYR A 492 7.13 14.89 -0.04
C TYR A 492 6.65 15.95 0.95
N PRO A 493 7.54 16.44 1.82
CA PRO A 493 8.95 16.12 1.93
C PRO A 493 9.18 14.71 2.50
N LEU A 494 10.17 14.00 1.95
CA LEU A 494 10.67 12.77 2.55
C LEU A 494 11.67 13.09 3.66
N THR A 495 11.60 12.32 4.75
CA THR A 495 12.60 12.30 5.80
C THR A 495 13.33 10.97 5.77
N VAL A 496 14.65 11.00 5.61
CA VAL A 496 15.51 9.83 5.74
C VAL A 496 15.88 9.69 7.21
N ASN A 497 15.39 8.65 7.88
CA ASN A 497 15.59 8.46 9.32
C ASN A 497 16.86 7.70 9.64
N THR A 498 17.22 6.70 8.82
CA THR A 498 18.37 5.82 9.09
C THR A 498 19.12 5.47 7.81
N LEU A 499 20.41 5.19 7.97
CA LEU A 499 21.20 4.36 7.06
C LEU A 499 21.68 3.14 7.84
N ARG A 500 21.29 1.94 7.40
CA ARG A 500 21.57 0.68 8.08
C ARG A 500 22.37 -0.26 7.20
N LEU A 501 23.43 -0.81 7.77
CA LEU A 501 24.28 -1.83 7.19
C LEU A 501 24.08 -3.13 7.97
N ASP A 502 23.50 -4.16 7.34
CA ASP A 502 23.42 -5.49 7.93
C ASP A 502 24.72 -6.25 7.63
N MET A 503 25.38 -6.69 8.70
CA MET A 503 26.72 -7.22 8.66
C MET A 503 26.75 -8.74 8.60
N GLY A 504 27.76 -9.29 7.96
CA GLY A 504 28.07 -10.71 8.02
C GLY A 504 28.86 -11.10 9.27
N ALA A 505 29.25 -12.38 9.34
CA ALA A 505 30.08 -12.88 10.41
C ALA A 505 31.49 -12.23 10.38
N SER A 506 32.02 -11.97 11.56
CA SER A 506 33.37 -11.43 11.73
C SER A 506 34.14 -12.22 12.80
N ALA A 507 35.46 -12.23 12.75
CA ALA A 507 36.23 -12.78 13.82
C ALA A 507 36.16 -11.86 15.05
N LYS A 508 36.19 -12.43 16.25
CA LYS A 508 36.24 -11.65 17.48
C LYS A 508 37.55 -10.84 17.57
N GLY A 509 37.44 -9.54 17.85
CA GLY A 509 38.57 -8.63 17.90
C GLY A 509 39.05 -8.14 16.52
N GLN A 510 38.41 -8.50 15.43
CA GLN A 510 38.76 -8.01 14.11
C GLN A 510 38.28 -6.57 13.96
N ALA A 511 39.22 -5.65 13.66
CA ALA A 511 38.92 -4.26 13.36
C ALA A 511 38.47 -4.10 11.89
N PHE A 512 37.52 -3.19 11.67
CA PHE A 512 36.98 -2.85 10.37
C PHE A 512 36.92 -1.34 10.19
N GLU A 513 37.13 -0.91 8.96
CA GLU A 513 36.88 0.45 8.49
C GLU A 513 35.94 0.39 7.28
N ILE A 514 34.81 1.10 7.34
CA ILE A 514 33.84 1.25 6.27
C ILE A 514 33.78 2.73 5.92
N LEU A 515 33.85 3.04 4.64
CA LEU A 515 33.69 4.41 4.14
C LEU A 515 32.34 4.53 3.43
N VAL A 516 31.59 5.57 3.75
CA VAL A 516 30.39 5.99 3.04
C VAL A 516 30.65 7.40 2.51
N PRO A 517 31.31 7.50 1.33
CA PRO A 517 31.74 8.80 0.79
C PRO A 517 30.61 9.63 0.17
N GLY A 518 29.36 9.17 0.25
CA GLY A 518 28.20 9.94 -0.20
C GLY A 518 26.90 9.28 0.13
N PHE A 519 25.94 10.08 0.56
CA PHE A 519 24.52 9.75 0.64
C PHE A 519 23.76 10.91 0.00
N GLU A 520 23.18 10.66 -1.17
CA GLU A 520 22.74 11.67 -2.10
C GLU A 520 21.27 11.47 -2.50
N ALA A 521 20.57 12.57 -2.75
CA ALA A 521 19.30 12.63 -3.46
C ALA A 521 19.58 12.90 -4.94
N VAL A 522 18.95 12.12 -5.81
CA VAL A 522 19.09 12.24 -7.28
C VAL A 522 17.76 12.71 -7.83
N TYR A 523 17.80 13.83 -8.51
CA TYR A 523 16.66 14.46 -9.18
C TYR A 523 16.68 14.08 -10.65
N SER A 524 15.51 14.07 -11.30
CA SER A 524 15.49 13.96 -12.75
C SER A 524 16.37 15.04 -13.34
N ALA A 525 17.19 14.67 -14.31
CA ALA A 525 17.86 15.63 -15.17
C ALA A 525 16.83 16.67 -15.58
N GLY A 526 17.07 17.93 -15.25
CA GLY A 526 16.10 18.97 -15.42
C GLY A 526 15.52 18.88 -16.83
N GLY A 527 14.27 18.45 -16.95
CA GLY A 527 13.46 18.92 -18.07
C GLY A 527 13.52 20.43 -17.89
N GLY A 528 14.42 21.08 -18.65
CA GLY A 528 14.92 22.39 -18.31
C GLY A 528 13.80 23.28 -17.79
N SER A 529 13.95 23.84 -16.61
CA SER A 529 13.42 25.17 -16.44
C SER A 529 13.77 25.88 -17.72
N VAL A 530 12.79 26.49 -18.37
CA VAL A 530 13.09 27.54 -19.35
C VAL A 530 13.60 28.74 -18.56
N ALA A 531 14.60 28.52 -17.71
CA ALA A 531 15.52 29.54 -17.27
C ALA A 531 16.32 29.84 -18.52
N GLY A 532 15.92 30.92 -19.20
CA GLY A 532 16.53 31.39 -20.39
C GLY A 532 17.19 30.30 -21.22
N ILE A 533 16.49 29.78 -22.23
CA ILE A 533 17.23 29.15 -23.32
C ILE A 533 18.22 30.26 -23.71
N GLU A 534 19.45 30.19 -23.20
CA GLU A 534 20.52 30.87 -23.87
C GLU A 534 20.39 30.38 -25.31
N ALA A 535 20.04 31.31 -26.20
CA ALA A 535 19.93 31.02 -27.62
C ALA A 535 21.23 30.34 -27.94
N ALA A 536 21.20 29.01 -28.23
CA ALA A 536 22.39 28.28 -28.58
C ALA A 536 23.06 29.14 -29.64
N GLN A 537 24.34 29.41 -29.45
CA GLN A 537 25.06 30.31 -30.35
C GLN A 537 24.76 29.87 -31.78
N GLY A 538 24.16 30.75 -32.58
CA GLY A 538 23.87 30.51 -33.97
C GLY A 538 22.38 30.33 -34.37
N VAL A 539 21.40 30.24 -33.45
CA VAL A 539 19.97 30.14 -33.82
C VAL A 539 19.21 31.34 -33.30
N ARG A 540 18.50 32.05 -34.18
CA ARG A 540 17.60 33.15 -33.85
C ARG A 540 16.23 32.93 -34.47
N VAL A 541 15.17 33.34 -33.74
CA VAL A 541 13.78 33.23 -34.18
C VAL A 541 13.08 34.56 -33.96
N TYR A 542 12.72 35.23 -35.06
CA TYR A 542 12.09 36.57 -34.99
C TYR A 542 11.14 36.84 -36.18
N PRO A 543 10.11 37.74 -36.02
CA PRO A 543 9.73 38.38 -34.80
C PRO A 543 9.17 37.38 -33.80
N ASN A 544 9.42 37.60 -32.49
CA ASN A 544 8.87 36.81 -31.44
C ASN A 544 8.45 37.75 -30.28
N PRO A 545 7.18 37.97 -30.03
CA PRO A 545 6.01 37.31 -30.63
C PRO A 545 5.75 37.61 -32.10
N VAL A 546 5.19 36.62 -32.84
CA VAL A 546 4.69 36.74 -34.20
C VAL A 546 3.15 36.74 -34.22
N LYS A 547 2.52 37.41 -35.17
CA LYS A 547 1.09 37.38 -35.36
C LYS A 547 0.67 36.11 -36.08
N ALA A 548 -0.47 35.50 -35.67
CA ALA A 548 -0.98 34.29 -36.31
C ALA A 548 -1.13 34.46 -37.82
N GLY A 549 -0.59 33.51 -38.58
CA GLY A 549 -0.55 33.52 -40.06
C GLY A 549 0.59 34.30 -40.67
N GLU A 550 1.38 35.08 -39.89
CA GLU A 550 2.60 35.72 -40.38
C GLU A 550 3.80 34.76 -40.27
N ALA A 551 4.81 34.92 -41.16
CA ALA A 551 6.00 34.09 -41.10
C ALA A 551 6.96 34.54 -40.01
N VAL A 552 7.63 33.60 -39.37
CA VAL A 552 8.73 33.81 -38.45
C VAL A 552 10.05 33.50 -39.16
N THR A 553 11.04 34.36 -39.01
CA THR A 553 12.39 34.12 -39.56
C THR A 553 13.17 33.27 -38.57
N VAL A 554 13.77 32.19 -39.07
CA VAL A 554 14.68 31.32 -38.32
C VAL A 554 16.07 31.48 -38.95
N GLU A 555 17.08 31.87 -38.15
CA GLU A 555 18.49 31.88 -38.53
C GLU A 555 19.19 30.65 -37.93
N ALA A 556 19.94 29.92 -38.72
CA ALA A 556 20.76 28.78 -38.32
C ALA A 556 22.06 28.74 -39.11
N ASP A 557 23.09 28.10 -38.57
CA ASP A 557 24.34 27.89 -39.25
C ASP A 557 24.24 26.72 -40.25
N GLY A 558 24.10 27.03 -41.56
CA GLY A 558 24.02 26.04 -42.62
C GLY A 558 22.65 25.34 -42.76
N GLU A 559 22.68 24.13 -43.27
CA GLU A 559 21.46 23.32 -43.46
C GLU A 559 20.86 22.90 -42.11
N ALA A 560 19.57 23.15 -41.95
CA ALA A 560 18.86 22.84 -40.73
C ALA A 560 17.43 22.35 -40.98
N ASN A 561 16.99 21.39 -40.17
CA ASN A 561 15.58 20.97 -40.08
C ASN A 561 14.91 21.70 -38.93
N VAL A 562 13.88 22.48 -39.22
CA VAL A 562 13.09 23.27 -38.26
C VAL A 562 11.76 22.58 -38.04
N LYS A 563 11.41 22.30 -36.78
CA LYS A 563 10.08 21.82 -36.38
C LYS A 563 9.52 22.71 -35.30
N ILE A 564 8.26 23.10 -35.47
CA ILE A 564 7.48 23.83 -34.47
C ILE A 564 6.54 22.86 -33.79
N PHE A 565 6.64 22.75 -32.49
CA PHE A 565 5.84 21.85 -31.68
C PHE A 565 4.83 22.62 -30.83
N THR A 566 3.64 22.06 -30.67
CA THR A 566 2.73 22.47 -29.59
C THR A 566 3.35 22.09 -28.23
N LEU A 567 2.86 22.66 -27.14
CA LEU A 567 3.28 22.29 -25.79
C LEU A 567 2.97 20.82 -25.46
N GLY A 568 2.00 20.20 -26.15
CA GLY A 568 1.69 18.78 -26.05
C GLY A 568 2.62 17.86 -26.86
N GLY A 569 3.67 18.41 -27.50
CA GLY A 569 4.67 17.65 -28.26
C GLY A 569 4.28 17.29 -29.69
N ALA A 570 3.10 17.68 -30.18
CA ALA A 570 2.71 17.47 -31.58
C ALA A 570 3.44 18.45 -32.51
N VAL A 571 3.91 17.97 -33.66
CA VAL A 571 4.49 18.85 -34.72
C VAL A 571 3.35 19.66 -35.34
N ALA A 572 3.43 20.98 -35.18
CA ALA A 572 2.46 21.94 -35.71
C ALA A 572 2.88 22.54 -37.06
N ALA A 573 4.19 22.68 -37.29
CA ALA A 573 4.78 23.08 -38.58
C ALA A 573 6.21 22.55 -38.71
N GLN A 574 6.71 22.41 -39.95
CA GLN A 574 8.09 22.02 -40.21
C GLN A 574 8.62 22.65 -41.50
N ALA A 575 9.92 22.90 -41.57
CA ALA A 575 10.61 23.42 -42.74
C ALA A 575 12.07 22.95 -42.76
N GLU A 576 12.63 22.80 -43.97
CA GLU A 576 14.07 22.66 -44.15
C GLU A 576 14.61 24.02 -44.61
N ILE A 577 15.69 24.48 -44.00
CA ILE A 577 16.28 25.79 -44.25
C ILE A 577 17.80 25.65 -44.48
N ASN A 578 18.38 26.62 -45.17
CA ASN A 578 19.82 26.75 -45.24
C ASN A 578 20.21 28.19 -44.90
N GLY A 579 20.80 28.38 -43.72
CA GLY A 579 21.06 29.70 -43.16
C GLY A 579 19.78 30.35 -42.61
N THR A 580 19.40 31.51 -43.16
CA THR A 580 18.25 32.29 -42.73
C THR A 580 17.06 32.06 -43.65
N ALA A 581 15.91 31.66 -43.12
CA ALA A 581 14.68 31.46 -43.89
C ALA A 581 13.42 31.83 -43.10
N ALA A 582 12.35 32.17 -43.84
CA ALA A 582 11.02 32.39 -43.28
C ALA A 582 10.25 31.06 -43.12
N VAL A 583 9.74 30.79 -41.95
CA VAL A 583 8.93 29.62 -41.64
C VAL A 583 7.50 30.11 -41.39
N SER A 584 6.55 29.53 -42.11
CA SER A 584 5.12 29.92 -42.00
C SER A 584 4.54 29.50 -40.63
N THR A 585 3.74 30.40 -40.05
CA THR A 585 2.90 30.11 -38.90
C THR A 585 1.41 29.95 -39.29
N GLU A 586 1.12 29.76 -40.57
CA GLU A 586 -0.24 29.53 -41.05
C GLU A 586 -0.82 28.25 -40.42
N GLY A 587 -2.04 28.39 -39.88
CA GLY A 587 -2.71 27.31 -39.16
C GLY A 587 -2.34 27.21 -37.68
N LEU A 588 -1.33 27.95 -37.20
CA LEU A 588 -1.03 28.03 -35.76
C LEU A 588 -2.01 28.98 -35.07
N GLN A 589 -2.63 28.53 -34.00
CA GLN A 589 -3.48 29.36 -33.15
C GLN A 589 -2.63 30.24 -32.22
N ALA A 590 -3.22 31.31 -31.68
CA ALA A 590 -2.55 32.09 -30.66
C ALA A 590 -2.15 31.20 -29.47
N GLY A 591 -0.89 31.24 -29.08
CA GLY A 591 -0.36 30.37 -28.05
C GLY A 591 1.17 30.32 -28.04
N MET A 592 1.69 29.46 -27.16
CA MET A 592 3.13 29.20 -27.05
C MET A 592 3.48 27.91 -27.80
N TYR A 593 4.62 27.96 -28.52
CA TYR A 593 5.17 26.85 -29.29
C TYR A 593 6.67 26.72 -28.99
N LEU A 594 7.23 25.55 -29.28
CA LEU A 594 8.67 25.29 -29.25
C LEU A 594 9.18 25.09 -30.67
N VAL A 595 10.17 25.88 -31.05
CA VAL A 595 10.86 25.74 -32.34
C VAL A 595 12.15 24.95 -32.12
N ARG A 596 12.21 23.74 -32.65
CA ARG A 596 13.40 22.91 -32.63
C ARG A 596 14.14 23.02 -33.97
N VAL A 597 15.39 23.38 -33.89
CA VAL A 597 16.28 23.51 -35.07
C VAL A 597 17.38 22.45 -34.93
N THR A 598 17.44 21.53 -35.88
CA THR A 598 18.43 20.46 -35.93
C THR A 598 19.41 20.74 -37.09
N THR A 599 20.66 20.91 -36.79
CA THR A 599 21.77 21.07 -37.74
C THR A 599 22.73 19.89 -37.67
N THR A 600 23.73 19.83 -38.54
CA THR A 600 24.82 18.85 -38.45
C THR A 600 25.66 19.01 -37.18
N ASN A 601 25.63 20.21 -36.54
CA ASN A 601 26.40 20.55 -35.35
C ASN A 601 25.63 20.33 -34.04
N GLY A 602 24.35 19.94 -34.10
CA GLY A 602 23.53 19.69 -32.91
C GLY A 602 22.11 20.16 -33.04
N VAL A 603 21.42 20.19 -31.92
CA VAL A 603 20.00 20.56 -31.80
C VAL A 603 19.86 21.80 -30.93
N SER A 604 19.14 22.79 -31.42
CA SER A 604 18.78 24.00 -30.69
C SER A 604 17.27 24.11 -30.57
N THR A 605 16.79 24.71 -29.49
CA THR A 605 15.35 24.92 -29.26
C THR A 605 15.10 26.37 -28.87
N ALA A 606 14.11 26.99 -29.47
CA ALA A 606 13.68 28.35 -29.15
C ALA A 606 12.19 28.38 -28.84
N LYS A 607 11.75 29.31 -27.98
CA LYS A 607 10.34 29.58 -27.71
C LYS A 607 9.77 30.48 -28.78
N LEU A 608 8.56 30.19 -29.27
CA LEU A 608 7.80 31.03 -30.18
C LEU A 608 6.44 31.38 -29.56
N ILE A 609 6.11 32.65 -29.55
CA ILE A 609 4.78 33.13 -29.12
C ILE A 609 4.07 33.59 -30.38
N VAL A 610 2.92 32.97 -30.67
CA VAL A 610 1.95 33.39 -31.69
C VAL A 610 0.83 34.16 -31.02
N LYS A 611 0.54 35.38 -31.55
CA LYS A 611 -0.52 36.27 -31.02
C LYS A 611 -1.72 36.30 -31.93
#